data_2fd4bdbae594eba953ad999ca04f81d0
#
_entry.id   2fd4bdbae594eba953ad999ca04f81d0
#
_cell.length_a   1.000
_cell.length_b   1.000
_cell.length_c   1.000
_cell.angle_alpha   90.00
_cell.angle_beta   90.00
_cell.angle_gamma   90.00
#
_symmetry.space_group_name_H-M   'P 1'
#
loop_
_entity.id
_entity.type
_entity.pdbx_description
1 polymer ?
#
loop_
_entity_poly.entity_id
_entity_poly.type
_entity_poly.pdbx_seq_one_letter_code
_entity_poly.pdbx_strand_id
1 'polypeptide(L)'
;ETDLPAIRGPIVHSAKNYSAHDYVASQGVSSRPVKFTLPGPLTIMDTTADCFYNDRPKLNAALAQTINKEVLALVEAGCRHIQIDEPLFARSVKDALDFGMEGLERCFYGVPKSVTRIVHMCCGYPDHLDDTDYKKADPSSYYELSKAIDQAAFDQISIEDKHCCNNLNLLEQFDNKTVIFGSLAIASSALETVEEVVERLSAALNHIDRDRLVVAPDCGLGLLPAQLAEDKLRAMCKAAAIA
;
A
#
# COMPACT_ATOMS: atom_id res chain seq x y z
N GLU A 1 -3.60 25.61 9.57
CA GLU A 1 -3.43 24.79 10.79
C GLU A 1 -4.41 23.64 10.71
N THR A 2 -3.94 22.40 10.87
CA THR A 2 -4.79 21.21 10.89
C THR A 2 -4.77 20.64 12.30
N ASP A 3 -5.95 20.42 12.88
CA ASP A 3 -6.07 19.75 14.18
C ASP A 3 -5.75 18.26 13.99
N LEU A 4 -4.72 17.76 14.69
CA LEU A 4 -4.41 16.34 14.72
C LEU A 4 -5.19 15.64 15.83
N PRO A 5 -5.72 14.43 15.60
CA PRO A 5 -6.25 13.58 16.66
C PRO A 5 -5.19 13.32 17.73
N ALA A 6 -5.57 13.33 19.01
CA ALA A 6 -4.64 13.11 20.12
C ALA A 6 -4.93 11.80 20.84
N ILE A 7 -3.88 10.97 20.98
CA ILE A 7 -3.92 9.73 21.77
C ILE A 7 -3.66 10.09 23.24
N ARG A 8 -4.70 10.02 24.09
CA ARG A 8 -4.68 10.41 25.50
C ARG A 8 -4.88 9.23 26.47
N GLY A 9 -4.89 8.01 25.97
CA GLY A 9 -5.08 6.80 26.74
C GLY A 9 -4.66 5.55 25.98
N PRO A 10 -4.76 4.36 26.60
CA PRO A 10 -4.44 3.11 25.92
C PRO A 10 -5.29 2.94 24.65
N ILE A 11 -4.66 2.49 23.56
CA ILE A 11 -5.38 2.13 22.35
C ILE A 11 -6.14 0.82 22.60
N VAL A 12 -7.44 0.87 22.36
CA VAL A 12 -8.34 -0.28 22.54
C VAL A 12 -9.14 -0.47 21.27
N HIS A 13 -9.18 -1.71 20.79
CA HIS A 13 -9.99 -2.06 19.62
C HIS A 13 -11.48 -1.88 19.93
N SER A 14 -12.20 -1.20 19.03
CA SER A 14 -13.66 -1.12 19.09
C SER A 14 -14.27 -2.49 18.80
N ALA A 15 -15.31 -2.87 19.55
CA ALA A 15 -16.07 -4.08 19.25
C ALA A 15 -16.88 -4.00 17.93
N LYS A 16 -16.89 -2.83 17.30
CA LYS A 16 -17.57 -2.58 16.01
C LYS A 16 -16.57 -2.84 14.89
N ASN A 17 -16.69 -3.94 14.20
CA ASN A 17 -15.84 -4.31 13.07
C ASN A 17 -16.29 -3.58 11.79
N TYR A 18 -16.08 -2.26 11.72
CA TYR A 18 -16.50 -1.45 10.57
C TYR A 18 -15.88 -1.93 9.26
N SER A 19 -14.60 -2.25 9.29
CA SER A 19 -13.87 -2.73 8.09
C SER A 19 -14.48 -4.01 7.51
N ALA A 20 -14.84 -4.96 8.37
CA ALA A 20 -15.50 -6.20 7.94
C ALA A 20 -16.89 -5.93 7.33
N HIS A 21 -17.66 -5.03 7.91
CA HIS A 21 -18.97 -4.62 7.37
C HIS A 21 -18.83 -3.98 5.99
N ASP A 22 -17.89 -3.04 5.83
CA ASP A 22 -17.66 -2.34 4.57
C ASP A 22 -17.14 -3.29 3.49
N TYR A 23 -16.28 -4.26 3.87
CA TYR A 23 -15.84 -5.32 2.97
C TYR A 23 -17.03 -6.16 2.45
N VAL A 24 -17.90 -6.62 3.34
CA VAL A 24 -19.08 -7.43 2.96
C VAL A 24 -19.98 -6.66 1.99
N ALA A 25 -20.24 -5.38 2.27
CA ALA A 25 -21.03 -4.51 1.38
C ALA A 25 -20.38 -4.38 0.01
N SER A 26 -19.06 -4.13 -0.04
CA SER A 26 -18.30 -3.97 -1.29
C SER A 26 -18.23 -5.27 -2.08
N GLN A 27 -17.96 -6.40 -1.41
CA GLN A 27 -17.89 -7.71 -2.07
C GLN A 27 -19.27 -8.14 -2.58
N GLY A 28 -20.36 -7.76 -1.89
CA GLY A 28 -21.73 -8.07 -2.30
C GLY A 28 -22.15 -7.46 -3.64
N VAL A 29 -21.52 -6.38 -4.07
CA VAL A 29 -21.80 -5.70 -5.36
C VAL A 29 -20.73 -5.99 -6.43
N SER A 30 -19.67 -6.73 -6.10
CA SER A 30 -18.58 -7.05 -7.02
C SER A 30 -18.57 -8.52 -7.40
N SER A 31 -18.46 -8.81 -8.70
CA SER A 31 -18.21 -10.16 -9.22
C SER A 31 -16.73 -10.57 -9.16
N ARG A 32 -15.83 -9.66 -8.80
CA ARG A 32 -14.40 -9.89 -8.63
C ARG A 32 -14.03 -9.87 -7.15
N PRO A 33 -12.93 -10.53 -6.75
CA PRO A 33 -12.43 -10.38 -5.38
C PRO A 33 -12.12 -8.91 -5.06
N VAL A 34 -12.59 -8.46 -3.90
CA VAL A 34 -12.30 -7.13 -3.38
C VAL A 34 -11.07 -7.20 -2.49
N LYS A 35 -10.08 -6.37 -2.77
CA LYS A 35 -8.96 -6.09 -1.88
C LYS A 35 -9.36 -5.01 -0.89
N PHE A 36 -9.15 -5.25 0.40
CA PHE A 36 -9.42 -4.26 1.44
C PHE A 36 -8.11 -3.65 1.95
N THR A 37 -8.10 -2.33 2.14
CA THR A 37 -6.93 -1.57 2.59
C THR A 37 -7.16 -0.96 3.96
N LEU A 38 -6.11 -0.99 4.80
CA LEU A 38 -6.06 -0.37 6.12
C LEU A 38 -4.78 0.46 6.23
N PRO A 39 -4.79 1.60 6.92
CA PRO A 39 -3.56 2.34 7.21
C PRO A 39 -2.68 1.54 8.16
N GLY A 40 -1.37 1.62 7.95
CA GLY A 40 -0.41 0.97 8.81
C GLY A 40 -0.10 1.74 10.11
N PRO A 41 0.53 1.05 11.10
CA PRO A 41 0.77 1.63 12.42
C PRO A 41 1.67 2.88 12.36
N LEU A 42 2.73 2.88 11.54
CA LEU A 42 3.64 4.02 11.45
C LEU A 42 2.95 5.22 10.79
N THR A 43 2.11 4.97 9.78
CA THR A 43 1.30 6.00 9.12
C THR A 43 0.30 6.63 10.09
N ILE A 44 -0.39 5.83 10.92
CA ILE A 44 -1.31 6.36 11.94
C ILE A 44 -0.56 7.20 12.97
N MET A 45 0.64 6.78 13.38
CA MET A 45 1.47 7.53 14.33
C MET A 45 1.83 8.93 13.82
N ASP A 46 2.12 9.07 12.53
CA ASP A 46 2.50 10.35 11.94
C ASP A 46 1.31 11.33 11.83
N THR A 47 0.11 10.80 11.74
CA THR A 47 -1.13 11.57 11.63
C THR A 47 -1.84 11.81 12.98
N THR A 48 -1.21 11.45 14.10
CA THR A 48 -1.77 11.58 15.45
C THR A 48 -0.75 12.18 16.43
N ALA A 49 -1.25 12.91 17.42
CA ALA A 49 -0.40 13.40 18.50
C ALA A 49 -0.38 12.37 19.66
N ASP A 50 0.80 11.83 19.97
CA ASP A 50 0.96 10.94 21.14
C ASP A 50 1.09 11.75 22.43
N CYS A 51 0.04 11.73 23.25
CA CYS A 51 0.00 12.35 24.58
C CYS A 51 -0.05 11.31 25.72
N PHE A 52 0.16 10.03 25.41
CA PHE A 52 0.01 8.96 26.40
C PHE A 52 1.22 8.03 26.47
N TYR A 53 1.63 7.45 25.32
CA TYR A 53 2.71 6.44 25.30
C TYR A 53 4.09 7.07 25.50
N ASN A 54 4.35 8.22 24.89
CA ASN A 54 5.65 8.91 24.86
C ASN A 54 6.82 7.96 24.50
N ASP A 55 6.53 6.95 23.69
CA ASP A 55 7.43 5.86 23.28
C ASP A 55 6.96 5.34 21.93
N ARG A 56 7.64 5.73 20.87
CA ARG A 56 7.24 5.39 19.47
C ARG A 56 7.12 3.88 19.22
N PRO A 57 8.09 3.03 19.61
CA PRO A 57 7.96 1.58 19.49
C PRO A 57 6.74 1.00 20.22
N LYS A 58 6.44 1.46 21.45
CA LYS A 58 5.27 0.99 22.20
C LYS A 58 3.95 1.42 21.54
N LEU A 59 3.87 2.66 21.05
CA LEU A 59 2.69 3.14 20.34
C LEU A 59 2.50 2.33 19.05
N ASN A 60 3.56 2.11 18.27
CA ASN A 60 3.53 1.29 17.07
C ASN A 60 2.99 -0.12 17.37
N ALA A 61 3.50 -0.78 18.41
CA ALA A 61 3.05 -2.11 18.81
C ALA A 61 1.57 -2.14 19.23
N ALA A 62 1.09 -1.11 19.94
CA ALA A 62 -0.32 -1.01 20.35
C ALA A 62 -1.27 -0.80 19.16
N LEU A 63 -0.87 0.04 18.20
CA LEU A 63 -1.59 0.25 16.94
C LEU A 63 -1.61 -1.04 16.11
N ALA A 64 -0.46 -1.68 15.93
CA ALA A 64 -0.35 -2.93 15.18
C ALA A 64 -1.25 -4.03 15.76
N GLN A 65 -1.30 -4.18 17.08
CA GLN A 65 -2.17 -5.14 17.74
C GLN A 65 -3.66 -4.83 17.50
N THR A 66 -4.02 -3.56 17.41
CA THR A 66 -5.40 -3.15 17.13
C THR A 66 -5.77 -3.37 15.66
N ILE A 67 -4.86 -3.03 14.74
CA ILE A 67 -5.03 -3.29 13.30
C ILE A 67 -5.14 -4.79 13.04
N ASN A 68 -4.34 -5.62 13.74
CA ASN A 68 -4.44 -7.08 13.61
C ASN A 68 -5.86 -7.59 13.89
N LYS A 69 -6.56 -7.04 14.85
CA LYS A 69 -7.97 -7.44 15.14
C LYS A 69 -8.90 -7.09 13.99
N GLU A 70 -8.72 -5.92 13.34
CA GLU A 70 -9.47 -5.56 12.13
C GLU A 70 -9.13 -6.51 10.97
N VAL A 71 -7.85 -6.84 10.79
CA VAL A 71 -7.39 -7.80 9.77
C VAL A 71 -8.02 -9.17 9.99
N LEU A 72 -8.05 -9.67 11.22
CA LEU A 72 -8.67 -10.98 11.54
C LEU A 72 -10.19 -10.94 11.33
N ALA A 73 -10.87 -9.83 11.67
CA ALA A 73 -12.28 -9.65 11.40
C ALA A 73 -12.59 -9.64 9.89
N LEU A 74 -11.73 -9.02 9.06
CA LEU A 74 -11.81 -9.07 7.60
C LEU A 74 -11.65 -10.52 7.07
N VAL A 75 -10.71 -11.28 7.63
CA VAL A 75 -10.51 -12.70 7.30
C VAL A 75 -11.76 -13.53 7.60
N GLU A 76 -12.35 -13.33 8.79
CA GLU A 76 -13.59 -13.99 9.20
C GLU A 76 -14.77 -13.60 8.29
N ALA A 77 -14.84 -12.36 7.85
CA ALA A 77 -15.83 -11.88 6.88
C ALA A 77 -15.63 -12.42 5.46
N GLY A 78 -14.54 -13.15 5.20
CA GLY A 78 -14.24 -13.78 3.93
C GLY A 78 -13.27 -13.03 3.02
N CYS A 79 -12.69 -11.93 3.48
CA CYS A 79 -11.67 -11.20 2.71
C CYS A 79 -10.43 -12.07 2.47
N ARG A 80 -9.94 -12.10 1.23
CA ARG A 80 -8.78 -12.91 0.82
C ARG A 80 -7.60 -12.07 0.36
N HIS A 81 -7.75 -10.76 0.22
CA HIS A 81 -6.71 -9.84 -0.18
C HIS A 81 -6.75 -8.62 0.76
N ILE A 82 -5.78 -8.53 1.67
CA ILE A 82 -5.73 -7.47 2.67
C ILE A 82 -4.42 -6.71 2.51
N GLN A 83 -4.53 -5.38 2.38
CA GLN A 83 -3.40 -4.47 2.21
C GLN A 83 -3.26 -3.57 3.44
N ILE A 84 -2.02 -3.40 3.89
CA ILE A 84 -1.64 -2.38 4.86
C ILE A 84 -0.85 -1.30 4.14
N ASP A 85 -1.28 -0.04 4.29
CA ASP A 85 -0.65 1.11 3.64
C ASP A 85 0.35 1.78 4.59
N GLU A 86 1.64 1.72 4.23
CA GLU A 86 2.74 2.31 5.00
C GLU A 86 3.60 3.27 4.16
N PRO A 87 3.03 4.37 3.66
CA PRO A 87 3.81 5.39 2.94
C PRO A 87 4.90 6.02 3.81
N LEU A 88 4.77 5.98 5.13
CA LEU A 88 5.76 6.51 6.06
C LEU A 88 7.08 5.74 6.05
N PHE A 89 7.10 4.51 5.55
CA PHE A 89 8.35 3.75 5.39
C PHE A 89 9.32 4.49 4.46
N ALA A 90 8.82 5.06 3.36
CA ALA A 90 9.64 5.83 2.44
C ALA A 90 10.17 7.14 3.05
N ARG A 91 9.41 7.75 3.97
CA ARG A 91 9.78 9.02 4.60
C ARG A 91 10.62 8.87 5.87
N SER A 92 10.57 7.72 6.53
CA SER A 92 11.25 7.43 7.79
C SER A 92 11.83 6.02 7.78
N VAL A 93 12.81 5.80 6.89
CA VAL A 93 13.51 4.52 6.71
C VAL A 93 14.06 3.99 8.03
N LYS A 94 14.63 4.88 8.86
CA LYS A 94 15.15 4.51 10.18
C LYS A 94 14.08 3.90 11.08
N ASP A 95 12.93 4.56 11.25
CA ASP A 95 11.85 4.04 12.10
C ASP A 95 11.23 2.79 11.50
N ALA A 96 11.15 2.71 10.16
CA ALA A 96 10.70 1.52 9.46
C ALA A 96 11.55 0.31 9.82
N LEU A 97 12.90 0.45 9.81
CA LEU A 97 13.84 -0.63 10.15
C LEU A 97 13.93 -0.90 11.65
N ASP A 98 13.87 0.12 12.50
CA ASP A 98 14.03 -0.04 13.95
C ASP A 98 12.85 -0.75 14.61
N PHE A 99 11.61 -0.46 14.18
CA PHE A 99 10.39 -1.04 14.78
C PHE A 99 9.19 -1.15 13.83
N GLY A 100 9.18 -0.42 12.70
CA GLY A 100 8.04 -0.36 11.77
C GLY A 100 7.75 -1.71 11.12
N MET A 101 8.79 -2.43 10.68
CA MET A 101 8.66 -3.77 10.07
C MET A 101 8.06 -4.77 11.05
N GLU A 102 8.50 -4.77 12.31
CA GLU A 102 7.92 -5.64 13.35
C GLU A 102 6.43 -5.30 13.57
N GLY A 103 6.08 -4.02 13.64
CA GLY A 103 4.70 -3.57 13.75
C GLY A 103 3.85 -4.04 12.58
N LEU A 104 4.38 -3.94 11.36
CA LEU A 104 3.70 -4.39 10.15
C LEU A 104 3.45 -5.90 10.16
N GLU A 105 4.43 -6.72 10.54
CA GLU A 105 4.26 -8.16 10.66
C GLU A 105 3.22 -8.54 11.73
N ARG A 106 3.17 -7.79 12.84
CA ARG A 106 2.14 -7.96 13.87
C ARG A 106 0.73 -7.73 13.35
N CYS A 107 0.54 -6.80 12.41
CA CYS A 107 -0.76 -6.59 11.77
C CYS A 107 -1.29 -7.85 11.08
N PHE A 108 -0.40 -8.72 10.59
CA PHE A 108 -0.75 -9.97 9.91
C PHE A 108 -0.63 -11.22 10.80
N TYR A 109 -0.37 -11.08 12.10
CA TYR A 109 -0.24 -12.23 12.99
C TYR A 109 -1.53 -13.05 13.01
N GLY A 110 -1.40 -14.39 12.86
CA GLY A 110 -2.53 -15.32 12.85
C GLY A 110 -3.34 -15.34 11.54
N VAL A 111 -2.99 -14.56 10.54
CA VAL A 111 -3.64 -14.59 9.23
C VAL A 111 -3.28 -15.89 8.49
N PRO A 112 -4.27 -16.67 8.02
CA PRO A 112 -4.01 -17.94 7.34
C PRO A 112 -3.36 -17.74 5.97
N LYS A 113 -2.56 -18.71 5.51
CA LYS A 113 -1.86 -18.70 4.22
C LYS A 113 -2.79 -18.58 3.00
N SER A 114 -4.09 -18.83 3.16
CA SER A 114 -5.09 -18.66 2.11
C SER A 114 -5.48 -17.20 1.86
N VAL A 115 -4.98 -16.26 2.66
CA VAL A 115 -5.19 -14.82 2.54
C VAL A 115 -3.90 -14.18 2.06
N THR A 116 -3.97 -13.44 0.97
CA THR A 116 -2.85 -12.67 0.44
C THR A 116 -2.64 -11.41 1.30
N ARG A 117 -1.47 -11.32 1.91
CA ARG A 117 -1.03 -10.19 2.75
C ARG A 117 -0.23 -9.24 1.89
N ILE A 118 -0.68 -8.01 1.81
CA ILE A 118 -0.15 -7.00 0.88
C ILE A 118 0.31 -5.80 1.70
N VAL A 119 1.43 -5.21 1.30
CA VAL A 119 1.90 -3.94 1.83
C VAL A 119 2.01 -2.95 0.70
N HIS A 120 1.50 -1.74 0.90
CA HIS A 120 1.69 -0.63 -0.03
C HIS A 120 2.64 0.39 0.55
N MET A 121 3.64 0.75 -0.24
CA MET A 121 4.59 1.80 0.07
C MET A 121 4.67 2.75 -1.12
N CYS A 122 4.33 4.02 -0.88
CA CYS A 122 4.48 5.08 -1.88
C CYS A 122 5.35 6.22 -1.34
N CYS A 123 5.87 7.05 -2.24
CA CYS A 123 6.74 8.15 -1.87
C CYS A 123 5.98 9.44 -1.53
N GLY A 124 4.71 9.54 -1.86
CA GLY A 124 3.87 10.68 -1.53
C GLY A 124 2.54 10.70 -2.28
N TYR A 125 1.58 11.41 -1.71
CA TYR A 125 0.26 11.61 -2.30
C TYR A 125 0.04 13.12 -2.51
N PRO A 126 -0.38 13.56 -3.71
CA PRO A 126 -0.60 14.96 -4.00
C PRO A 126 -1.89 15.47 -3.33
N ASP A 127 -1.97 16.79 -3.12
CA ASP A 127 -3.13 17.43 -2.52
C ASP A 127 -4.28 17.64 -3.52
N HIS A 128 -3.95 17.77 -4.80
CA HIS A 128 -4.93 17.97 -5.88
C HIS A 128 -4.46 17.40 -7.22
N LEU A 129 -5.38 17.30 -8.17
CA LEU A 129 -5.09 16.83 -9.52
C LEU A 129 -4.15 17.81 -10.24
N ASP A 130 -3.19 17.25 -11.00
CA ASP A 130 -2.14 17.96 -11.71
C ASP A 130 -1.19 18.76 -10.80
N ASP A 131 -1.15 18.42 -9.51
CA ASP A 131 -0.15 18.92 -8.58
C ASP A 131 1.21 18.28 -8.91
N THR A 132 2.18 19.10 -9.30
CA THR A 132 3.54 18.68 -9.67
C THR A 132 4.58 19.05 -8.60
N ASP A 133 4.18 19.81 -7.58
CA ASP A 133 5.10 20.36 -6.56
C ASP A 133 4.84 19.81 -5.16
N TYR A 134 4.22 18.64 -5.06
CA TYR A 134 3.99 18.01 -3.76
C TYR A 134 5.25 17.30 -3.23
N LYS A 135 5.38 17.27 -1.92
CA LYS A 135 6.55 16.68 -1.25
C LYS A 135 6.57 15.16 -1.42
N LYS A 136 7.58 14.66 -2.11
CA LYS A 136 7.87 13.22 -2.24
C LYS A 136 9.01 12.79 -1.29
N ALA A 137 8.95 11.54 -0.84
CA ALA A 137 10.10 10.86 -0.26
C ALA A 137 11.12 10.54 -1.37
N ASP A 138 12.37 10.32 -0.97
CA ASP A 138 13.41 9.87 -1.90
C ASP A 138 13.11 8.42 -2.33
N PRO A 139 12.98 8.13 -3.64
CA PRO A 139 12.79 6.77 -4.13
C PRO A 139 13.93 5.79 -3.77
N SER A 140 15.11 6.27 -3.36
CA SER A 140 16.19 5.43 -2.84
C SER A 140 15.77 4.64 -1.60
N SER A 141 14.75 5.11 -0.86
CA SER A 141 14.14 4.41 0.27
C SER A 141 13.67 2.98 -0.09
N TYR A 142 13.24 2.75 -1.33
CA TYR A 142 12.89 1.40 -1.79
C TYR A 142 14.09 0.45 -1.72
N TYR A 143 15.27 0.91 -2.15
CA TYR A 143 16.50 0.11 -2.09
C TYR A 143 16.97 -0.13 -0.65
N GLU A 144 16.90 0.90 0.19
CA GLU A 144 17.32 0.79 1.60
C GLU A 144 16.44 -0.20 2.38
N LEU A 145 15.15 -0.29 2.04
CA LEU A 145 14.17 -1.16 2.68
C LEU A 145 14.03 -2.52 2.00
N SER A 146 14.48 -2.68 0.75
CA SER A 146 14.21 -3.86 -0.08
C SER A 146 14.52 -5.19 0.62
N LYS A 147 15.68 -5.29 1.27
CA LYS A 147 16.07 -6.51 1.99
C LYS A 147 15.13 -6.84 3.16
N ALA A 148 14.75 -5.85 3.96
CA ALA A 148 13.84 -6.05 5.08
C ALA A 148 12.43 -6.42 4.57
N ILE A 149 11.97 -5.74 3.50
CA ILE A 149 10.70 -6.04 2.82
C ILE A 149 10.71 -7.47 2.27
N ASP A 150 11.77 -7.87 1.56
CA ASP A 150 11.84 -9.19 0.93
C ASP A 150 11.83 -10.33 1.95
N GLN A 151 12.40 -10.12 3.14
CA GLN A 151 12.44 -11.09 4.23
C GLN A 151 11.19 -11.10 5.12
N ALA A 152 10.37 -10.06 5.10
CA ALA A 152 9.20 -9.91 5.96
C ALA A 152 8.09 -10.93 5.65
N ALA A 153 7.24 -11.22 6.62
CA ALA A 153 6.23 -12.28 6.57
C ALA A 153 4.92 -11.88 5.87
N PHE A 154 4.99 -11.10 4.77
CA PHE A 154 3.86 -10.81 3.89
C PHE A 154 4.17 -11.25 2.45
N ASP A 155 3.18 -11.28 1.58
CA ASP A 155 3.28 -11.96 0.28
C ASP A 155 3.61 -11.00 -0.87
N GLN A 156 3.07 -9.77 -0.84
CA GLN A 156 3.16 -8.83 -1.95
C GLN A 156 3.53 -7.43 -1.48
N ILE A 157 4.40 -6.75 -2.23
CA ILE A 157 4.74 -5.33 -2.06
C ILE A 157 4.18 -4.51 -3.21
N SER A 158 3.42 -3.46 -2.90
CA SER A 158 2.94 -2.48 -3.87
C SER A 158 3.83 -1.24 -3.83
N ILE A 159 4.41 -0.89 -4.97
CA ILE A 159 5.29 0.26 -5.15
C ILE A 159 4.77 1.19 -6.24
N GLU A 160 5.00 2.49 -6.11
CA GLU A 160 4.75 3.42 -7.19
C GLU A 160 5.91 3.39 -8.21
N ASP A 161 5.62 3.54 -9.49
CA ASP A 161 6.62 3.65 -10.54
C ASP A 161 6.32 4.76 -11.55
N LYS A 162 5.06 4.98 -11.91
CA LYS A 162 4.71 5.99 -12.92
C LYS A 162 5.13 7.40 -12.50
N HIS A 163 5.02 7.74 -11.21
CA HIS A 163 5.46 9.03 -10.68
C HIS A 163 6.95 9.07 -10.31
N CYS A 164 7.55 7.93 -9.95
CA CYS A 164 8.94 7.84 -9.52
C CYS A 164 9.91 7.52 -10.65
N CYS A 165 9.45 6.85 -11.70
CA CYS A 165 10.30 6.33 -12.79
C CYS A 165 11.49 5.55 -12.25
N ASN A 166 11.23 4.57 -11.39
CA ASN A 166 12.27 3.79 -10.73
C ASN A 166 13.24 3.15 -11.73
N ASN A 167 14.50 2.98 -11.32
CA ASN A 167 15.37 2.05 -12.01
C ASN A 167 14.81 0.64 -11.81
N LEU A 168 14.55 -0.08 -12.92
CA LEU A 168 13.92 -1.39 -12.90
C LEU A 168 14.75 -2.48 -12.20
N ASN A 169 16.05 -2.26 -11.98
CA ASN A 169 16.88 -3.13 -11.14
C ASN A 169 16.36 -3.20 -9.69
N LEU A 170 15.46 -2.31 -9.28
CA LEU A 170 14.75 -2.42 -8.01
C LEU A 170 13.97 -3.73 -7.92
N LEU A 171 13.36 -4.17 -9.02
CA LEU A 171 12.58 -5.41 -9.07
C LEU A 171 13.41 -6.66 -8.77
N GLU A 172 14.72 -6.62 -9.08
CA GLU A 172 15.68 -7.70 -8.79
C GLU A 172 16.02 -7.81 -7.30
N GLN A 173 15.61 -6.84 -6.47
CA GLN A 173 15.82 -6.89 -5.02
C GLN A 173 14.75 -7.74 -4.29
N PHE A 174 13.71 -8.17 -4.99
CA PHE A 174 12.58 -8.90 -4.42
C PHE A 174 12.58 -10.35 -4.93
N ASP A 175 13.27 -11.25 -4.23
CA ASP A 175 13.31 -12.68 -4.57
C ASP A 175 12.06 -13.43 -4.09
N ASN A 176 11.49 -13.00 -2.94
CA ASN A 176 10.42 -13.69 -2.23
C ASN A 176 9.05 -13.01 -2.34
N LYS A 177 8.97 -11.86 -2.99
CA LYS A 177 7.73 -11.08 -3.12
C LYS A 177 7.17 -11.10 -4.52
N THR A 178 5.83 -11.07 -4.60
CA THR A 178 5.14 -10.56 -5.77
C THR A 178 5.14 -9.03 -5.70
N VAL A 179 5.52 -8.37 -6.78
CA VAL A 179 5.51 -6.91 -6.86
C VAL A 179 4.25 -6.43 -7.55
N ILE A 180 3.47 -5.59 -6.86
CA ILE A 180 2.38 -4.82 -7.44
C ILE A 180 2.98 -3.52 -7.95
N PHE A 181 3.11 -3.42 -9.26
CA PHE A 181 3.85 -2.37 -9.95
C PHE A 181 2.93 -1.25 -10.41
N GLY A 182 3.16 -0.04 -9.90
CA GLY A 182 2.40 1.14 -10.25
C GLY A 182 2.68 1.58 -11.69
N SER A 183 1.66 1.62 -12.51
CA SER A 183 1.78 1.92 -13.94
C SER A 183 0.92 3.09 -14.42
N LEU A 184 0.13 3.67 -13.52
CA LEU A 184 -0.74 4.82 -13.79
C LEU A 184 -0.48 5.95 -12.80
N ALA A 185 -0.36 7.16 -13.32
CA ALA A 185 -0.27 8.38 -12.52
C ALA A 185 -1.62 8.70 -11.88
N ILE A 186 -1.64 8.81 -10.55
CA ILE A 186 -2.85 9.09 -9.78
C ILE A 186 -3.14 10.60 -9.64
N ALA A 187 -2.16 11.44 -9.95
CA ALA A 187 -2.22 12.89 -9.82
C ALA A 187 -2.21 13.61 -11.18
N SER A 188 -2.34 12.91 -12.28
CA SER A 188 -2.32 13.50 -13.63
C SER A 188 -3.66 13.34 -14.32
N SER A 189 -4.18 14.44 -14.90
CA SER A 189 -5.36 14.41 -15.76
C SER A 189 -5.06 13.82 -17.16
N ALA A 190 -3.80 13.66 -17.52
CA ALA A 190 -3.41 12.99 -18.75
C ALA A 190 -3.70 11.49 -18.70
N LEU A 191 -4.27 10.96 -19.77
CA LEU A 191 -4.52 9.52 -19.94
C LEU A 191 -3.27 8.86 -20.52
N GLU A 192 -2.76 7.83 -19.85
CA GLU A 192 -1.69 7.00 -20.38
C GLU A 192 -2.20 6.19 -21.59
N THR A 193 -1.38 6.10 -22.64
CA THR A 193 -1.69 5.23 -23.77
C THR A 193 -1.42 3.77 -23.41
N VAL A 194 -2.09 2.84 -24.08
CA VAL A 194 -1.85 1.42 -23.92
C VAL A 194 -0.40 1.08 -24.25
N GLU A 195 0.14 1.70 -25.29
CA GLU A 195 1.50 1.51 -25.81
C GLU A 195 2.56 1.91 -24.76
N GLU A 196 2.40 3.06 -24.11
CA GLU A 196 3.31 3.52 -23.04
C GLU A 196 3.33 2.53 -21.86
N VAL A 197 2.16 2.04 -21.44
CA VAL A 197 2.07 1.09 -20.34
C VAL A 197 2.68 -0.27 -20.75
N VAL A 198 2.41 -0.76 -21.98
CA VAL A 198 3.02 -1.99 -22.52
C VAL A 198 4.53 -1.89 -22.55
N GLU A 199 5.07 -0.77 -23.05
CA GLU A 199 6.53 -0.55 -23.11
C GLU A 199 7.16 -0.66 -21.71
N ARG A 200 6.56 0.03 -20.71
CA ARG A 200 7.09 0.00 -19.34
C ARG A 200 6.98 -1.38 -18.70
N LEU A 201 5.87 -2.09 -18.89
CA LEU A 201 5.67 -3.45 -18.38
C LEU A 201 6.64 -4.44 -19.05
N SER A 202 6.81 -4.34 -20.37
CA SER A 202 7.75 -5.20 -21.10
C SER A 202 9.19 -4.99 -20.62
N ALA A 203 9.57 -3.74 -20.31
CA ALA A 203 10.86 -3.46 -19.71
C ALA A 203 10.98 -4.05 -18.30
N ALA A 204 9.95 -3.95 -17.47
CA ALA A 204 9.93 -4.52 -16.12
C ALA A 204 10.07 -6.05 -16.13
N LEU A 205 9.48 -6.73 -17.09
CA LEU A 205 9.56 -8.19 -17.25
C LEU A 205 10.97 -8.72 -17.62
N ASN A 206 11.94 -7.84 -17.90
CA ASN A 206 13.36 -8.24 -17.99
C ASN A 206 14.03 -8.34 -16.60
N HIS A 207 13.37 -7.89 -15.53
CA HIS A 207 13.93 -7.78 -14.18
C HIS A 207 13.15 -8.60 -13.14
N ILE A 208 11.97 -9.12 -13.49
CA ILE A 208 11.14 -9.94 -12.62
C ILE A 208 10.32 -10.94 -13.43
N ASP A 209 10.07 -12.12 -12.86
CA ASP A 209 9.25 -13.13 -13.50
C ASP A 209 7.79 -12.65 -13.63
N ARG A 210 7.15 -12.99 -14.74
CA ARG A 210 5.78 -12.59 -15.08
C ARG A 210 4.76 -12.97 -13.99
N ASP A 211 4.86 -14.13 -13.38
CA ASP A 211 3.96 -14.63 -12.35
C ASP A 211 4.14 -13.94 -10.99
N ARG A 212 5.20 -13.15 -10.86
CA ARG A 212 5.48 -12.28 -9.70
C ARG A 212 5.26 -10.80 -9.95
N LEU A 213 4.72 -10.41 -11.11
CA LEU A 213 4.41 -9.01 -11.44
C LEU A 213 2.89 -8.81 -11.55
N VAL A 214 2.33 -7.95 -10.71
CA VAL A 214 0.93 -7.51 -10.76
C VAL A 214 0.88 -6.04 -11.15
N VAL A 215 -0.01 -5.67 -12.05
CA VAL A 215 -0.13 -4.29 -12.53
C VAL A 215 -1.21 -3.54 -11.74
N ALA A 216 -0.90 -2.32 -11.31
CA ALA A 216 -1.82 -1.47 -10.57
C ALA A 216 -1.56 0.02 -10.87
N PRO A 217 -2.46 0.95 -10.47
CA PRO A 217 -2.11 2.35 -10.33
C PRO A 217 -1.04 2.56 -9.24
N ASP A 218 -0.32 3.69 -9.29
CA ASP A 218 0.69 4.03 -8.28
C ASP A 218 0.13 4.06 -6.86
N CYS A 219 -1.09 4.56 -6.69
CA CYS A 219 -1.79 4.62 -5.41
C CYS A 219 -3.31 4.69 -5.65
N GLY A 220 -4.10 5.15 -4.65
CA GLY A 220 -5.54 5.35 -4.76
C GLY A 220 -5.94 6.42 -5.79
N LEU A 221 -7.03 6.19 -6.52
CA LEU A 221 -7.51 7.05 -7.61
C LEU A 221 -8.46 8.16 -7.15
N GLY A 222 -8.50 8.48 -5.85
CA GLY A 222 -9.50 9.38 -5.27
C GLY A 222 -9.46 10.83 -5.78
N LEU A 223 -8.35 11.28 -6.37
CA LEU A 223 -8.23 12.60 -6.98
C LEU A 223 -8.80 12.67 -8.40
N LEU A 224 -8.96 11.53 -9.06
CA LEU A 224 -9.42 11.49 -10.45
C LEU A 224 -10.94 11.58 -10.54
N PRO A 225 -11.49 12.35 -11.51
CA PRO A 225 -12.87 12.19 -11.90
C PRO A 225 -13.19 10.75 -12.29
N ALA A 226 -14.37 10.25 -11.93
CA ALA A 226 -14.75 8.84 -12.10
C ALA A 226 -14.53 8.31 -13.54
N GLN A 227 -14.88 9.10 -14.56
CA GLN A 227 -14.69 8.71 -15.96
C GLN A 227 -13.19 8.58 -16.30
N LEU A 228 -12.36 9.51 -15.85
CA LEU A 228 -10.91 9.45 -16.10
C LEU A 228 -10.27 8.24 -15.39
N ALA A 229 -10.68 7.97 -14.15
CA ALA A 229 -10.22 6.80 -13.42
C ALA A 229 -10.58 5.49 -14.17
N GLU A 230 -11.80 5.39 -14.69
CA GLU A 230 -12.25 4.24 -15.48
C GLU A 230 -11.45 4.12 -16.79
N ASP A 231 -11.21 5.21 -17.51
CA ASP A 231 -10.48 5.19 -18.78
C ASP A 231 -9.01 4.80 -18.57
N LYS A 232 -8.35 5.31 -17.52
CA LYS A 232 -7.00 4.90 -17.12
C LYS A 232 -6.94 3.40 -16.78
N LEU A 233 -7.87 2.90 -15.96
CA LEU A 233 -7.94 1.48 -15.60
C LEU A 233 -8.19 0.59 -16.82
N ARG A 234 -9.02 1.03 -17.78
CA ARG A 234 -9.24 0.31 -19.04
C ARG A 234 -7.96 0.23 -19.90
N ALA A 235 -7.20 1.32 -19.99
CA ALA A 235 -5.93 1.35 -20.70
C ALA A 235 -4.93 0.39 -20.03
N MET A 236 -4.80 0.44 -18.70
CA MET A 236 -3.94 -0.45 -17.93
C MET A 236 -4.29 -1.94 -18.12
N CYS A 237 -5.58 -2.28 -18.02
CA CYS A 237 -6.02 -3.67 -18.19
C CYS A 237 -5.77 -4.19 -19.63
N LYS A 238 -5.91 -3.34 -20.65
CA LYS A 238 -5.56 -3.68 -22.03
C LYS A 238 -4.05 -3.91 -22.17
N ALA A 239 -3.24 -3.01 -21.60
CA ALA A 239 -1.79 -3.13 -21.63
C ALA A 239 -1.30 -4.40 -20.93
N ALA A 240 -1.84 -4.72 -19.75
CA ALA A 240 -1.50 -5.93 -19.01
C ALA A 240 -1.86 -7.23 -19.73
N ALA A 241 -2.85 -7.19 -20.64
CA ALA A 241 -3.22 -8.36 -21.47
C ALA A 241 -2.30 -8.54 -22.69
N ILE A 242 -1.52 -7.52 -23.07
CA ILE A 242 -0.60 -7.53 -24.21
C ILE A 242 0.82 -7.85 -23.76
N ALA A 243 1.28 -7.21 -22.68
CA ALA A 243 2.60 -7.41 -22.13
C ALA A 243 2.74 -8.80 -21.48
#